data_d8211abe84218c23bd25cf2a0dad831e
#
_entry.id   d8211abe84218c23bd25cf2a0dad831e
#
_cell.length_a   1.000
_cell.length_b   1.000
_cell.length_c   1.000
_cell.angle_alpha   90.00
_cell.angle_beta   90.00
_cell.angle_gamma   90.00
#
_symmetry.space_group_name_H-M   'P 1'
#
loop_
_entity.id
_entity.type
_entity.pdbx_description
1 polymer ?
#
loop_
_entity_poly.entity_id
_entity_poly.type
_entity_poly.pdbx_seq_one_letter_code
_entity_poly.pdbx_strand_id
1 'polypeptide(L)'
;MDRILNIGKYLFPLSFLMYVGLHLGKPEFGASFVPDFLPLPYFWNYFTLVCIVLFIVSAVIGKYDKLAYSLMGLYVLLMAFLVHLPMAMGQIPMEMMGPDLERTKELEMINVFRNIMLTGALMGFAKYVAKDNRVIG
;
A
#
# COMPACT_ATOMS: atom_id res chain seq x y z
N MET A 1 6.65 29.37 4.91
CA MET A 1 6.96 27.95 5.22
C MET A 1 5.71 27.09 5.20
N ASP A 2 4.59 27.53 5.80
CA ASP A 2 3.34 26.74 5.90
C ASP A 2 2.72 26.37 4.55
N ARG A 3 2.84 27.22 3.50
CA ARG A 3 2.34 26.87 2.16
C ARG A 3 3.07 25.67 1.56
N ILE A 4 4.38 25.54 1.80
CA ILE A 4 5.19 24.41 1.31
C ILE A 4 4.83 23.15 2.08
N LEU A 5 4.70 23.22 3.40
CA LEU A 5 4.32 22.10 4.26
C LEU A 5 2.92 21.58 3.92
N ASN A 6 1.99 22.49 3.54
CA ASN A 6 0.65 22.11 3.10
C ASN A 6 0.63 21.30 1.79
N ILE A 7 1.67 21.33 0.98
CA ILE A 7 1.79 20.50 -0.23
C ILE A 7 1.87 19.02 0.15
N GLY A 8 2.48 18.71 1.27
CA GLY A 8 2.66 17.32 1.75
C GLY A 8 1.35 16.54 1.87
N LYS A 9 0.26 17.21 2.27
CA LYS A 9 -1.06 16.56 2.38
C LYS A 9 -1.62 16.05 1.06
N TYR A 10 -1.20 16.66 -0.07
CA TYR A 10 -1.57 16.22 -1.42
C TYR A 10 -0.50 15.32 -2.03
N LEU A 11 0.77 15.67 -1.84
CA LEU A 11 1.89 14.91 -2.39
C LEU A 11 1.87 13.46 -1.90
N PHE A 12 1.57 13.25 -0.60
CA PHE A 12 1.56 11.94 -0.01
C PHE A 12 0.50 11.00 -0.64
N PRO A 13 -0.81 11.31 -0.66
CA PRO A 13 -1.78 10.43 -1.32
C PRO A 13 -1.58 10.33 -2.83
N LEU A 14 -1.14 11.39 -3.52
CA LEU A 14 -0.88 11.34 -4.95
C LEU A 14 0.30 10.46 -5.33
N SER A 15 1.26 10.23 -4.43
CA SER A 15 2.35 9.30 -4.67
C SER A 15 1.87 7.85 -4.89
N PHE A 16 0.69 7.50 -4.42
CA PHE A 16 0.06 6.19 -4.65
C PHE A 16 -0.41 5.98 -6.10
N LEU A 17 -0.43 7.03 -6.95
CA LEU A 17 -0.70 6.89 -8.39
C LEU A 17 0.32 5.97 -9.08
N MET A 18 1.53 5.84 -8.55
CA MET A 18 2.50 4.87 -9.03
C MET A 18 1.95 3.44 -8.91
N TYR A 19 1.32 3.11 -7.78
CA TYR A 19 0.71 1.78 -7.60
C TYR A 19 -0.51 1.57 -8.51
N VAL A 20 -1.31 2.61 -8.75
CA VAL A 20 -2.39 2.56 -9.77
C VAL A 20 -1.82 2.17 -11.13
N GLY A 21 -0.71 2.80 -11.53
CA GLY A 21 -0.03 2.49 -12.79
C GLY A 21 0.49 1.04 -12.85
N LEU A 22 1.02 0.53 -11.73
CA LEU A 22 1.51 -0.86 -11.65
C LEU A 22 0.36 -1.88 -11.74
N HIS A 23 -0.71 -1.71 -10.98
CA HIS A 23 -1.86 -2.62 -11.00
C HIS A 23 -2.61 -2.64 -12.33
N LEU A 24 -2.63 -1.51 -13.07
CA LEU A 24 -3.23 -1.42 -14.40
C LEU A 24 -2.29 -1.91 -15.51
N GLY A 25 -1.03 -1.48 -15.46
CA GLY A 25 -0.08 -1.73 -16.55
C GLY A 25 0.60 -3.08 -16.49
N LYS A 26 0.65 -3.71 -15.31
CA LYS A 26 1.27 -5.03 -15.07
C LYS A 26 0.43 -5.86 -14.09
N PRO A 27 -0.80 -6.24 -14.47
CA PRO A 27 -1.71 -6.94 -13.55
C PRO A 27 -1.18 -8.31 -13.11
N GLU A 28 -0.41 -9.01 -13.95
CA GLU A 28 0.29 -10.25 -13.61
C GLU A 28 1.30 -10.05 -12.46
N PHE A 29 2.00 -8.93 -12.46
CA PHE A 29 2.93 -8.60 -11.38
C PHE A 29 2.19 -8.34 -10.07
N GLY A 30 1.07 -7.59 -10.10
CA GLY A 30 0.25 -7.40 -8.90
C GLY A 30 -0.40 -8.69 -8.40
N ALA A 31 -0.80 -9.58 -9.31
CA ALA A 31 -1.38 -10.88 -8.98
C ALA A 31 -0.35 -11.83 -8.32
N SER A 32 0.93 -11.75 -8.68
CA SER A 32 1.99 -12.59 -8.09
C SER A 32 2.30 -12.28 -6.62
N PHE A 33 1.86 -11.12 -6.09
CA PHE A 33 1.96 -10.80 -4.66
C PHE A 33 0.77 -11.33 -3.83
N VAL A 34 -0.25 -11.89 -4.47
CA VAL A 34 -1.39 -12.45 -3.74
C VAL A 34 -0.96 -13.79 -3.14
N PRO A 35 -1.11 -13.99 -1.81
CA PRO A 35 -0.75 -15.24 -1.17
C PRO A 35 -1.52 -16.45 -1.74
N ASP A 36 -0.87 -17.60 -1.84
CA ASP A 36 -1.43 -18.83 -2.44
C ASP A 36 -2.72 -19.34 -1.77
N PHE A 37 -2.95 -18.98 -0.51
CA PHE A 37 -4.18 -19.33 0.20
C PHE A 37 -5.41 -18.51 -0.25
N LEU A 38 -5.21 -17.44 -1.03
CA LEU A 38 -6.29 -16.61 -1.57
C LEU A 38 -6.56 -17.00 -3.03
N PRO A 39 -7.78 -17.45 -3.35
CA PRO A 39 -8.15 -17.74 -4.73
C PRO A 39 -8.28 -16.47 -5.57
N LEU A 40 -8.20 -16.60 -6.88
CA LEU A 40 -8.43 -15.53 -7.87
C LEU A 40 -7.46 -14.34 -7.73
N PRO A 41 -6.14 -14.52 -7.95
CA PRO A 41 -5.14 -13.47 -7.72
C PRO A 41 -5.40 -12.18 -8.52
N TYR A 42 -5.91 -12.27 -9.76
CA TYR A 42 -6.28 -11.09 -10.55
C TYR A 42 -7.47 -10.31 -9.96
N PHE A 43 -8.42 -10.98 -9.32
CA PHE A 43 -9.51 -10.30 -8.60
C PHE A 43 -8.93 -9.42 -7.49
N TRP A 44 -8.01 -9.95 -6.68
CA TRP A 44 -7.38 -9.21 -5.60
C TRP A 44 -6.51 -8.07 -6.11
N ASN A 45 -5.82 -8.26 -7.24
CA ASN A 45 -5.09 -7.17 -7.88
C ASN A 45 -6.01 -5.99 -8.23
N TYR A 46 -7.15 -6.25 -8.89
CA TYR A 46 -8.08 -5.18 -9.27
C TYR A 46 -8.88 -4.63 -8.10
N PHE A 47 -9.20 -5.46 -7.10
CA PHE A 47 -9.80 -4.99 -5.84
C PHE A 47 -8.87 -4.00 -5.13
N THR A 48 -7.58 -4.32 -5.02
CA THR A 48 -6.55 -3.43 -4.47
C THR A 48 -6.46 -2.13 -5.26
N LEU A 49 -6.46 -2.20 -6.59
CA LEU A 49 -6.49 -1.02 -7.46
C LEU A 49 -7.64 -0.08 -7.11
N VAL A 50 -8.86 -0.62 -6.99
CA VAL A 50 -10.05 0.17 -6.62
C VAL A 50 -9.87 0.80 -5.23
N CYS A 51 -9.36 0.06 -4.25
CA CYS A 51 -9.08 0.58 -2.91
C CYS A 51 -8.07 1.73 -2.93
N ILE A 52 -6.99 1.60 -3.73
CA ILE A 52 -5.98 2.67 -3.86
C ILE A 52 -6.60 3.93 -4.51
N VAL A 53 -7.40 3.78 -5.56
CA VAL A 53 -8.07 4.91 -6.22
C VAL A 53 -9.03 5.61 -5.25
N LEU A 54 -9.85 4.85 -4.51
CA LEU A 54 -10.76 5.39 -3.51
C LEU A 54 -10.00 6.11 -2.39
N PHE A 55 -8.87 5.57 -1.94
CA PHE A 55 -7.99 6.22 -0.98
C PHE A 55 -7.50 7.58 -1.50
N ILE A 56 -6.94 7.63 -2.71
CA ILE A 56 -6.42 8.87 -3.30
C ILE A 56 -7.54 9.92 -3.40
N VAL A 57 -8.69 9.53 -3.95
CA VAL A 57 -9.84 10.43 -4.13
C VAL A 57 -10.32 10.97 -2.77
N SER A 58 -10.52 10.09 -1.79
CA SER A 58 -10.97 10.47 -0.44
C SER A 58 -9.99 11.43 0.23
N ALA A 59 -8.70 11.13 0.16
CA ALA A 59 -7.65 11.93 0.77
C ALA A 59 -7.51 13.32 0.13
N VAL A 60 -7.64 13.42 -1.21
CA VAL A 60 -7.54 14.68 -1.95
C VAL A 60 -8.78 15.56 -1.74
N ILE A 61 -9.97 14.98 -1.78
CA ILE A 61 -11.24 15.70 -1.60
C ILE A 61 -11.50 16.03 -0.12
N GLY A 62 -10.92 15.28 0.82
CA GLY A 62 -11.13 15.44 2.26
C GLY A 62 -12.49 14.91 2.73
N LYS A 63 -13.09 13.96 2.00
CA LYS A 63 -14.30 13.23 2.39
C LYS A 63 -13.95 11.78 2.67
N TYR A 64 -14.37 11.29 3.84
CA TYR A 64 -13.99 9.97 4.36
C TYR A 64 -12.48 9.78 4.48
N ASP A 65 -11.72 10.87 4.49
CA ASP A 65 -10.25 10.85 4.45
C ASP A 65 -9.67 10.10 5.66
N LYS A 66 -10.21 10.30 6.87
CA LYS A 66 -9.76 9.58 8.07
C LYS A 66 -9.95 8.07 7.93
N LEU A 67 -11.12 7.64 7.45
CA LEU A 67 -11.40 6.22 7.16
C LEU A 67 -10.42 5.69 6.10
N ALA A 68 -10.25 6.44 5.01
CA ALA A 68 -9.39 6.05 3.89
C ALA A 68 -7.93 5.89 4.32
N TYR A 69 -7.37 6.84 5.08
CA TYR A 69 -6.03 6.71 5.65
C TYR A 69 -5.90 5.53 6.61
N SER A 70 -6.90 5.30 7.46
CA SER A 70 -6.89 4.19 8.43
C SER A 70 -6.94 2.83 7.73
N LEU A 71 -7.82 2.66 6.74
CA LEU A 71 -7.94 1.41 5.98
C LEU A 71 -6.71 1.16 5.10
N MET A 72 -6.17 2.20 4.47
CA MET A 72 -4.92 2.07 3.70
C MET A 72 -3.75 1.72 4.61
N GLY A 73 -3.67 2.29 5.82
CA GLY A 73 -2.65 1.93 6.81
C GLY A 73 -2.75 0.47 7.23
N LEU A 74 -3.95 -0.02 7.51
CA LEU A 74 -4.19 -1.44 7.79
C LEU A 74 -3.79 -2.33 6.61
N TYR A 75 -4.19 -1.97 5.38
CA TYR A 75 -3.84 -2.72 4.18
C TYR A 75 -2.31 -2.83 4.01
N VAL A 76 -1.59 -1.71 4.10
CA VAL A 76 -0.13 -1.69 3.96
C VAL A 76 0.56 -2.50 5.06
N LEU A 77 0.02 -2.47 6.28
CA LEU A 77 0.52 -3.29 7.40
C LEU A 77 0.33 -4.79 7.12
N LEU A 78 -0.85 -5.17 6.61
CA LEU A 78 -1.11 -6.56 6.23
C LEU A 78 -0.17 -7.02 5.12
N MET A 79 0.11 -6.18 4.12
CA MET A 79 1.09 -6.47 3.07
C MET A 79 2.49 -6.70 3.63
N ALA A 80 2.91 -5.93 4.65
CA ALA A 80 4.20 -6.14 5.31
C ALA A 80 4.33 -7.56 5.88
N PHE A 81 3.30 -8.04 6.59
CA PHE A 81 3.36 -9.30 7.34
C PHE A 81 2.87 -10.52 6.55
N LEU A 82 1.88 -10.38 5.67
CA LEU A 82 1.30 -11.51 4.93
C LEU A 82 2.00 -11.78 3.59
N VAL A 83 2.70 -10.80 3.06
CA VAL A 83 3.36 -10.90 1.73
C VAL A 83 4.87 -10.76 1.89
N HIS A 84 5.33 -9.56 2.26
CA HIS A 84 6.77 -9.26 2.23
C HIS A 84 7.58 -10.03 3.27
N LEU A 85 7.05 -10.23 4.49
CA LEU A 85 7.76 -10.96 5.53
C LEU A 85 7.96 -12.44 5.17
N PRO A 86 6.95 -13.22 4.74
CA PRO A 86 7.16 -14.59 4.25
C PRO A 86 8.15 -14.66 3.09
N MET A 87 8.09 -13.72 2.13
CA MET A 87 9.05 -13.66 1.02
C MET A 87 10.48 -13.37 1.49
N ALA A 88 10.65 -12.45 2.44
CA ALA A 88 11.94 -12.18 3.08
C ALA A 88 12.49 -13.39 3.83
N MET A 89 11.62 -14.28 4.33
CA MET A 89 11.97 -15.55 4.96
C MET A 89 12.20 -16.70 3.96
N GLY A 90 12.13 -16.41 2.64
CA GLY A 90 12.41 -17.36 1.57
C GLY A 90 11.19 -18.05 0.95
N GLN A 91 9.97 -17.68 1.33
CA GLN A 91 8.73 -18.14 0.69
C GLN A 91 8.43 -17.27 -0.55
N ILE A 92 9.27 -17.38 -1.58
CA ILE A 92 9.18 -16.56 -2.79
C ILE A 92 8.45 -17.34 -3.88
N PRO A 93 7.38 -16.80 -4.49
CA PRO A 93 6.73 -17.41 -5.65
C PRO A 93 7.70 -17.67 -6.79
N MET A 94 7.54 -18.79 -7.50
CA MET A 94 8.48 -19.20 -8.56
C MET A 94 8.61 -18.13 -9.67
N GLU A 95 7.51 -17.41 -9.97
CA GLU A 95 7.47 -16.35 -10.97
C GLU A 95 8.33 -15.12 -10.58
N MET A 96 8.60 -14.98 -9.28
CA MET A 96 9.40 -13.89 -8.72
C MET A 96 10.82 -14.33 -8.35
N MET A 97 11.16 -15.61 -8.49
CA MET A 97 12.50 -16.12 -8.26
C MET A 97 13.46 -15.59 -9.32
N GLY A 98 14.26 -14.61 -8.94
CA GLY A 98 15.38 -14.13 -9.74
C GLY A 98 16.63 -15.01 -9.58
N PRO A 99 17.69 -14.73 -10.36
CA PRO A 99 18.96 -15.49 -10.29
C PRO A 99 19.70 -15.31 -8.96
N ASP A 100 19.37 -14.29 -8.18
CA ASP A 100 19.97 -13.99 -6.87
C ASP A 100 18.89 -14.00 -5.78
N LEU A 101 18.72 -15.16 -5.17
CA LEU A 101 17.72 -15.40 -4.12
C LEU A 101 17.99 -14.55 -2.86
N GLU A 102 19.26 -14.43 -2.45
CA GLU A 102 19.61 -13.67 -1.24
C GLU A 102 19.30 -12.18 -1.42
N ARG A 103 19.64 -11.62 -2.57
CA ARG A 103 19.28 -10.25 -2.91
C ARG A 103 17.76 -10.03 -2.92
N THR A 104 16.99 -11.00 -3.41
CA THR A 104 15.53 -10.92 -3.39
C THR A 104 15.00 -10.90 -1.96
N LYS A 105 15.49 -11.75 -1.05
CA LYS A 105 15.12 -11.74 0.36
C LYS A 105 15.47 -10.41 1.04
N GLU A 106 16.64 -9.85 0.78
CA GLU A 106 17.05 -8.55 1.32
C GLU A 106 16.10 -7.43 0.87
N LEU A 107 15.74 -7.40 -0.42
CA LEU A 107 14.79 -6.42 -0.95
C LEU A 107 13.41 -6.56 -0.32
N GLU A 108 12.95 -7.79 -0.10
CA GLU A 108 11.67 -8.04 0.57
C GLU A 108 11.72 -7.65 2.06
N MET A 109 12.83 -7.83 2.75
CA MET A 109 13.01 -7.32 4.12
C MET A 109 12.95 -5.78 4.15
N ILE A 110 13.57 -5.11 3.17
CA ILE A 110 13.44 -3.65 3.01
C ILE A 110 11.98 -3.26 2.79
N ASN A 111 11.22 -4.03 1.99
CA ASN A 111 9.80 -3.80 1.78
C ASN A 111 8.97 -3.93 3.07
N VAL A 112 9.30 -4.88 3.96
CA VAL A 112 8.67 -5.00 5.29
C VAL A 112 8.84 -3.70 6.08
N PHE A 113 10.07 -3.22 6.25
CA PHE A 113 10.34 -1.99 7.01
C PHE A 113 9.71 -0.75 6.35
N ARG A 114 9.78 -0.65 5.03
CA ARG A 114 9.16 0.44 4.27
C ARG A 114 7.64 0.48 4.47
N ASN A 115 6.98 -0.67 4.47
CA ASN A 115 5.55 -0.75 4.72
C ASN A 115 5.18 -0.40 6.16
N ILE A 116 6.01 -0.78 7.15
CA ILE A 116 5.81 -0.36 8.54
C ILE A 116 5.95 1.16 8.66
N MET A 117 6.96 1.76 8.04
CA MET A 117 7.13 3.22 8.01
C MET A 117 5.95 3.92 7.36
N LEU A 118 5.49 3.39 6.21
CA LEU A 118 4.34 3.91 5.48
C LEU A 118 3.05 3.80 6.29
N THR A 119 2.85 2.70 7.01
CA THR A 119 1.73 2.52 7.95
C THR A 119 1.75 3.59 9.03
N GLY A 120 2.91 3.86 9.64
CA GLY A 120 3.06 4.92 10.63
C GLY A 120 2.71 6.30 10.08
N ALA A 121 3.14 6.61 8.86
CA ALA A 121 2.78 7.85 8.17
C ALA A 121 1.26 7.93 7.92
N LEU A 122 0.64 6.87 7.39
CA LEU A 122 -0.81 6.81 7.14
C LEU A 122 -1.63 7.01 8.42
N MET A 123 -1.22 6.38 9.52
CA MET A 123 -1.84 6.58 10.83
C MET A 123 -1.66 8.02 11.34
N GLY A 124 -0.50 8.62 11.12
CA GLY A 124 -0.24 10.02 11.43
C GLY A 124 -1.16 10.95 10.61
N PHE A 125 -1.31 10.70 9.31
CA PHE A 125 -2.25 11.45 8.47
C PHE A 125 -3.70 11.28 8.92
N ALA A 126 -4.12 10.06 9.26
CA ALA A 126 -5.46 9.78 9.79
C ALA A 126 -5.75 10.59 11.06
N LYS A 127 -4.75 10.73 11.94
CA LYS A 127 -4.91 11.40 13.23
C LYS A 127 -4.80 12.92 13.15
N TYR A 128 -3.86 13.45 12.38
CA TYR A 128 -3.48 14.86 12.44
C TYR A 128 -3.83 15.69 11.20
N VAL A 129 -4.09 15.04 10.06
CA VAL A 129 -4.35 15.72 8.77
C VAL A 129 -5.78 15.54 8.31
N ALA A 130 -6.34 14.34 8.47
CA ALA A 130 -7.71 14.02 8.08
C ALA A 130 -8.74 14.83 8.88
N LYS A 131 -9.84 15.20 8.22
CA LYS A 131 -10.85 16.10 8.77
C LYS A 131 -12.23 15.47 8.92
N ASP A 132 -12.51 14.47 8.13
CA ASP A 132 -13.85 13.83 8.10
C ASP A 132 -13.94 12.73 9.16
N ASN A 133 -14.60 13.03 10.26
CA ASN A 133 -14.78 12.14 11.41
C ASN A 133 -16.13 11.41 11.40
N ARG A 134 -16.89 11.43 10.29
CA ARG A 134 -18.27 10.88 10.25
C ARG A 134 -18.34 9.38 10.50
N VAL A 135 -17.31 8.63 10.19
CA VAL A 135 -17.28 7.17 10.32
C VAL A 135 -16.39 6.74 11.48
N ILE A 136 -15.22 7.39 11.61
CA ILE A 136 -14.25 7.09 12.67
C ILE A 136 -14.02 8.39 13.44
N GLY A 137 -14.52 8.44 14.66
CA GLY A 137 -14.39 9.60 15.56
C GLY A 137 -13.02 9.82 16.13
#